data_0ff26fed0f6115072324a35bb9dac2f7
#
_entry.id   0ff26fed0f6115072324a35bb9dac2f7
#
_cell.length_a   1.000
_cell.length_b   1.000
_cell.length_c   1.000
_cell.angle_alpha   90.00
_cell.angle_beta   90.00
_cell.angle_gamma   90.00
#
_symmetry.space_group_name_H-M   'P 1'
#
loop_
_entity.id
_entity.type
_entity.pdbx_description
1 polymer ?
#
loop_
_entity_poly.entity_id
_entity_poly.type
_entity_poly.pdbx_seq_one_letter_code
_entity_poly.pdbx_strand_id
1 'polypeptide(L)'
;MHKVFIAGSIKIKHLDAKVKARIDNIIAKECDVLVGDADGADTSIQQYLWEHAVTHAVVYCSGPMPRNNVGSWPVRSVDTSYAPGSRAFYTAKDLQMAKDADFGLMIWDSQSTGTLSNVIELLLLQRKSVVYVNKLKAFKNVRDAKELEELVALMSDTAVKKADAKIRLFEKIDRLKQLQGDLFHA
;
A
#
# COMPACT_ATOMS: atom_id res chain seq x y z
N MET A 1 -18.36 -1.42 8.22
CA MET A 1 -17.22 -0.50 8.45
C MET A 1 -16.23 -0.71 7.31
N HIS A 2 -15.74 0.36 6.67
CA HIS A 2 -14.77 0.24 5.58
C HIS A 2 -13.37 -0.03 6.12
N LYS A 3 -12.59 -0.80 5.37
CA LYS A 3 -11.20 -1.13 5.69
C LYS A 3 -10.27 -0.41 4.74
N VAL A 4 -9.30 0.32 5.29
CA VAL A 4 -8.32 1.08 4.51
C VAL A 4 -6.92 0.51 4.72
N PHE A 5 -6.32 0.01 3.65
CA PHE A 5 -4.92 -0.40 3.64
C PHE A 5 -4.03 0.83 3.51
N ILE A 6 -3.29 1.16 4.57
CA ILE A 6 -2.34 2.27 4.56
C ILE A 6 -0.92 1.71 4.59
N ALA A 7 -0.11 2.06 3.60
CA ALA A 7 1.30 1.65 3.52
C ALA A 7 2.14 2.69 2.79
N GLY A 8 3.45 2.51 2.83
CA GLY A 8 4.32 3.42 2.09
C GLY A 8 5.75 2.93 1.96
N SER A 9 6.56 3.78 1.34
CA SER A 9 7.96 3.49 1.07
C SER A 9 8.79 3.48 2.35
N ILE A 10 9.65 2.48 2.50
CA ILE A 10 10.54 2.31 3.68
C ILE A 10 11.42 3.56 3.92
N LYS A 11 11.79 4.28 2.88
CA LYS A 11 12.60 5.49 2.98
C LYS A 11 11.85 6.69 3.58
N ILE A 12 10.53 6.65 3.63
CA ILE A 12 9.71 7.73 4.20
C ILE A 12 9.55 7.47 5.69
N LYS A 13 10.24 8.27 6.49
CA LYS A 13 10.25 8.15 7.96
C LYS A 13 9.40 9.23 8.66
N HIS A 14 8.95 10.22 7.91
CA HIS A 14 8.13 11.30 8.43
C HIS A 14 6.93 11.51 7.51
N LEU A 15 5.74 11.54 8.09
CA LEU A 15 4.52 11.79 7.35
C LEU A 15 4.35 13.30 7.10
N ASP A 16 4.07 13.63 5.85
CA ASP A 16 3.70 15.01 5.47
C ASP A 16 2.37 15.42 6.11
N ALA A 17 2.20 16.69 6.39
CA ALA A 17 0.97 17.23 7.00
C ALA A 17 -0.30 16.87 6.20
N LYS A 18 -0.22 16.84 4.87
CA LYS A 18 -1.34 16.43 4.01
C LYS A 18 -1.71 14.95 4.20
N VAL A 19 -0.70 14.09 4.41
CA VAL A 19 -0.93 12.67 4.70
C VAL A 19 -1.59 12.52 6.06
N LYS A 20 -1.10 13.22 7.07
CA LYS A 20 -1.69 13.23 8.42
C LYS A 20 -3.16 13.66 8.38
N ALA A 21 -3.47 14.76 7.72
CA ALA A 21 -4.85 15.23 7.54
C ALA A 21 -5.73 14.20 6.79
N ARG A 22 -5.16 13.43 5.86
CA ARG A 22 -5.89 12.34 5.18
C ARG A 22 -6.17 11.17 6.13
N ILE A 23 -5.21 10.82 6.98
CA ILE A 23 -5.39 9.79 8.02
C ILE A 23 -6.45 10.25 9.03
N ASP A 24 -6.45 11.52 9.44
CA ASP A 24 -7.47 12.09 10.33
C ASP A 24 -8.89 11.92 9.75
N ASN A 25 -9.05 12.15 8.44
CA ASN A 25 -10.33 11.92 7.76
C ASN A 25 -10.75 10.43 7.76
N ILE A 26 -9.79 9.50 7.70
CA ILE A 26 -10.05 8.06 7.77
C ILE A 26 -10.50 7.69 9.18
N ILE A 27 -9.80 8.21 10.20
CA ILE A 27 -10.13 8.02 11.61
C ILE A 27 -11.54 8.59 11.93
N ALA A 28 -11.81 9.81 11.49
CA ALA A 28 -13.10 10.49 11.72
C ALA A 28 -14.30 9.76 11.07
N LYS A 29 -14.05 8.93 10.05
CA LYS A 29 -15.05 8.06 9.41
C LYS A 29 -15.15 6.68 10.04
N GLU A 30 -14.47 6.46 11.15
CA GLU A 30 -14.43 5.19 11.86
C GLU A 30 -14.05 3.98 10.99
N CYS A 31 -13.17 4.20 9.99
CA CYS A 31 -12.67 3.10 9.17
C CYS A 31 -11.66 2.26 9.93
N ASP A 32 -11.67 0.94 9.70
CA ASP A 32 -10.59 0.06 10.16
C ASP A 32 -9.31 0.34 9.36
N VAL A 33 -8.21 0.54 10.05
CA VAL A 33 -6.89 0.75 9.41
C VAL A 33 -6.12 -0.57 9.38
N LEU A 34 -5.74 -1.01 8.18
CA LEU A 34 -4.83 -2.13 7.98
C LEU A 34 -3.44 -1.57 7.69
N VAL A 35 -2.47 -1.90 8.52
CA VAL A 35 -1.10 -1.38 8.40
C VAL A 35 -0.08 -2.51 8.51
N GLY A 36 1.02 -2.41 7.78
CA GLY A 36 2.13 -3.36 7.88
C GLY A 36 3.02 -3.12 9.09
N ASP A 37 3.98 -4.03 9.26
CA ASP A 37 4.93 -4.05 10.36
C ASP A 37 6.34 -3.57 9.98
N ALA A 38 6.53 -3.07 8.73
CA ALA A 38 7.85 -2.67 8.26
C ALA A 38 8.33 -1.36 8.90
N ASP A 39 9.64 -1.12 8.82
CA ASP A 39 10.22 0.18 9.14
C ASP A 39 9.78 1.27 8.13
N GLY A 40 10.07 2.52 8.45
CA GLY A 40 9.78 3.65 7.57
C GLY A 40 8.33 4.09 7.64
N ALA A 41 7.62 4.10 6.51
CA ALA A 41 6.25 4.62 6.46
C ALA A 41 5.29 3.83 7.38
N ASP A 42 5.37 2.49 7.42
CA ASP A 42 4.47 1.68 8.25
C ASP A 42 4.64 2.03 9.73
N THR A 43 5.87 2.13 10.24
CA THR A 43 6.13 2.54 11.63
C THR A 43 5.67 3.98 11.88
N SER A 44 5.88 4.89 10.92
CA SER A 44 5.43 6.30 11.06
C SER A 44 3.91 6.41 11.06
N ILE A 45 3.21 5.59 10.30
CA ILE A 45 1.75 5.49 10.31
C ILE A 45 1.28 4.95 11.67
N GLN A 46 1.86 3.85 12.14
CA GLN A 46 1.55 3.28 13.44
C GLN A 46 1.76 4.29 14.58
N GLN A 47 2.88 5.03 14.57
CA GLN A 47 3.15 6.07 15.56
C GLN A 47 2.07 7.16 15.55
N TYR A 48 1.68 7.62 14.36
CA TYR A 48 0.62 8.63 14.21
C TYR A 48 -0.73 8.14 14.73
N LEU A 49 -1.11 6.91 14.41
CA LEU A 49 -2.35 6.28 14.89
C LEU A 49 -2.35 6.14 16.42
N TRP A 50 -1.21 5.77 17.00
CA TRP A 50 -1.05 5.64 18.46
C TRP A 50 -1.17 6.98 19.16
N GLU A 51 -0.53 8.03 18.65
CA GLU A 51 -0.61 9.41 19.18
C GLU A 51 -2.04 9.97 19.18
N HIS A 52 -2.89 9.47 18.28
CA HIS A 52 -4.31 9.83 18.16
C HIS A 52 -5.26 8.84 18.85
N ALA A 53 -4.73 7.94 19.69
CA ALA A 53 -5.48 6.95 20.45
C ALA A 53 -6.44 6.09 19.57
N VAL A 54 -6.04 5.79 18.34
CA VAL A 54 -6.85 4.99 17.40
C VAL A 54 -6.94 3.55 17.89
N THR A 55 -8.15 3.04 18.03
CA THR A 55 -8.42 1.66 18.46
C THR A 55 -8.73 0.71 17.31
N HIS A 56 -9.22 1.25 16.18
CA HIS A 56 -9.62 0.48 15.00
C HIS A 56 -8.46 0.32 14.01
N ALA A 57 -7.38 -0.35 14.47
CA ALA A 57 -6.25 -0.70 13.62
C ALA A 57 -5.86 -2.17 13.79
N VAL A 58 -5.32 -2.78 12.73
CA VAL A 58 -4.80 -4.16 12.71
C VAL A 58 -3.42 -4.12 12.06
N VAL A 59 -2.43 -4.72 12.75
CA VAL A 59 -1.08 -4.85 12.22
C VAL A 59 -0.92 -6.18 11.51
N TYR A 60 -0.51 -6.15 10.25
CA TYR A 60 -0.25 -7.33 9.44
C TYR A 60 1.24 -7.66 9.44
N CYS A 61 1.58 -8.92 9.64
CA CYS A 61 2.95 -9.41 9.51
C CYS A 61 3.00 -10.73 8.75
N SER A 62 4.13 -11.03 8.15
CA SER A 62 4.44 -12.38 7.66
C SER A 62 5.19 -13.13 8.74
N GLY A 63 4.73 -14.35 9.05
CA GLY A 63 5.25 -15.14 10.15
C GLY A 63 4.60 -14.80 11.50
N PRO A 64 5.09 -15.40 12.60
CA PRO A 64 4.35 -15.47 13.86
C PRO A 64 4.29 -14.16 14.64
N MET A 65 5.24 -13.24 14.42
CA MET A 65 5.33 -11.99 15.19
C MET A 65 5.66 -10.80 14.30
N PRO A 66 5.03 -9.64 14.54
CA PRO A 66 5.33 -8.41 13.82
C PRO A 66 6.70 -7.85 14.25
N ARG A 67 7.39 -7.22 13.31
CA ARG A 67 8.62 -6.44 13.59
C ARG A 67 8.32 -5.19 14.40
N ASN A 68 7.18 -4.55 14.12
CA ASN A 68 6.70 -3.35 14.79
C ASN A 68 5.19 -3.45 15.07
N ASN A 69 4.77 -3.14 16.31
CA ASN A 69 3.38 -2.95 16.71
C ASN A 69 3.33 -1.89 17.82
N VAL A 70 3.40 -0.62 17.41
CA VAL A 70 3.57 0.53 18.32
C VAL A 70 2.40 0.71 19.29
N GLY A 71 1.18 0.51 18.80
CA GLY A 71 -0.04 0.72 19.58
C GLY A 71 -0.59 -0.57 20.21
N SER A 72 0.15 -1.67 20.17
CA SER A 72 -0.30 -2.99 20.68
C SER A 72 -1.65 -3.43 20.12
N TRP A 73 -1.93 -3.10 18.86
CA TRP A 73 -3.16 -3.51 18.17
C TRP A 73 -3.20 -5.01 17.90
N PRO A 74 -4.39 -5.56 17.59
CA PRO A 74 -4.52 -6.93 17.11
C PRO A 74 -3.59 -7.19 15.92
N VAL A 75 -2.97 -8.36 15.92
CA VAL A 75 -2.03 -8.80 14.88
C VAL A 75 -2.69 -9.82 13.97
N ARG A 76 -2.61 -9.59 12.67
CA ARG A 76 -2.94 -10.57 11.64
C ARG A 76 -1.63 -11.19 11.11
N SER A 77 -1.31 -12.36 11.61
CA SER A 77 -0.21 -13.18 11.09
C SER A 77 -0.63 -13.83 9.77
N VAL A 78 0.23 -13.74 8.76
CA VAL A 78 0.03 -14.35 7.45
C VAL A 78 1.02 -15.49 7.29
N ASP A 79 0.49 -16.70 7.25
CA ASP A 79 1.29 -17.89 7.00
C ASP A 79 1.75 -17.93 5.55
N THR A 80 3.01 -18.26 5.35
CA THR A 80 3.61 -18.36 4.04
C THR A 80 4.70 -19.42 4.01
N SER A 81 4.81 -20.15 2.93
CA SER A 81 5.87 -21.14 2.67
C SER A 81 7.18 -20.50 2.20
N TYR A 82 7.20 -19.19 1.96
CA TYR A 82 8.42 -18.52 1.53
C TYR A 82 9.46 -18.42 2.65
N ALA A 83 10.73 -18.50 2.27
CA ALA A 83 11.84 -18.40 3.22
C ALA A 83 11.79 -17.07 3.98
N PRO A 84 11.90 -17.08 5.32
CA PRO A 84 11.98 -15.87 6.13
C PRO A 84 13.06 -14.91 5.61
N GLY A 85 12.79 -13.62 5.58
CA GLY A 85 13.70 -12.60 5.07
C GLY A 85 13.68 -12.42 3.55
N SER A 86 13.07 -13.33 2.79
CA SER A 86 12.90 -13.15 1.35
C SER A 86 11.89 -12.06 1.04
N ARG A 87 11.99 -11.48 -0.16
CA ARG A 87 11.00 -10.50 -0.63
C ARG A 87 9.58 -11.10 -0.66
N ALA A 88 9.44 -12.32 -1.18
CA ALA A 88 8.15 -12.99 -1.24
C ALA A 88 7.54 -13.17 0.15
N PHE A 89 8.35 -13.51 1.15
CA PHE A 89 7.93 -13.59 2.55
C PHE A 89 7.31 -12.27 3.02
N TYR A 90 8.03 -11.14 2.88
CA TYR A 90 7.50 -9.84 3.32
C TYR A 90 6.34 -9.33 2.49
N THR A 91 6.22 -9.73 1.23
CA THR A 91 5.11 -9.36 0.34
C THR A 91 3.81 -10.11 0.68
N ALA A 92 3.89 -11.29 1.29
CA ALA A 92 2.72 -12.10 1.61
C ALA A 92 1.67 -11.33 2.44
N LYS A 93 2.10 -10.59 3.46
CA LYS A 93 1.22 -9.75 4.27
C LYS A 93 0.56 -8.62 3.46
N ASP A 94 1.32 -8.03 2.51
CA ASP A 94 0.82 -6.93 1.69
C ASP A 94 -0.29 -7.40 0.75
N LEU A 95 -0.13 -8.59 0.16
CA LEU A 95 -1.17 -9.25 -0.64
C LEU A 95 -2.42 -9.54 0.18
N GLN A 96 -2.26 -9.97 1.44
CA GLN A 96 -3.39 -10.23 2.33
C GLN A 96 -4.09 -8.91 2.70
N MET A 97 -3.35 -7.85 3.03
CA MET A 97 -3.94 -6.52 3.28
C MET A 97 -4.72 -6.01 2.07
N ALA A 98 -4.18 -6.18 0.86
CA ALA A 98 -4.89 -5.79 -0.35
C ALA A 98 -6.20 -6.56 -0.53
N LYS A 99 -6.25 -7.87 -0.17
CA LYS A 99 -7.47 -8.68 -0.21
C LYS A 99 -8.50 -8.26 0.83
N ASP A 100 -8.06 -7.87 2.01
CA ASP A 100 -8.95 -7.57 3.14
C ASP A 100 -9.46 -6.11 3.11
N ALA A 101 -8.77 -5.21 2.40
CA ALA A 101 -9.10 -3.79 2.34
C ALA A 101 -10.20 -3.47 1.31
N ASP A 102 -10.93 -2.39 1.51
CA ASP A 102 -11.84 -1.80 0.52
C ASP A 102 -11.16 -0.72 -0.32
N PHE A 103 -10.20 -0.01 0.29
CA PHE A 103 -9.45 1.10 -0.32
C PHE A 103 -7.99 1.08 0.09
N GLY A 104 -7.14 1.75 -0.69
CA GLY A 104 -5.74 1.98 -0.36
C GLY A 104 -5.38 3.45 -0.19
N LEU A 105 -4.53 3.74 0.82
CA LEU A 105 -3.79 4.98 0.94
C LEU A 105 -2.29 4.65 0.91
N MET A 106 -1.62 5.03 -0.17
CA MET A 106 -0.21 4.71 -0.36
C MET A 106 0.65 5.97 -0.29
N ILE A 107 1.76 5.91 0.46
CA ILE A 107 2.70 7.02 0.63
C ILE A 107 3.99 6.66 -0.12
N TRP A 108 4.22 7.27 -1.27
CA TRP A 108 5.18 6.79 -2.25
C TRP A 108 6.31 7.79 -2.54
N ASP A 109 7.53 7.29 -2.62
CA ASP A 109 8.74 8.04 -2.94
C ASP A 109 9.08 8.09 -4.45
N SER A 110 8.17 7.61 -5.32
CA SER A 110 8.34 7.46 -6.77
C SER A 110 9.43 6.45 -7.20
N GLN A 111 9.92 5.62 -6.27
CA GLN A 111 10.95 4.61 -6.53
C GLN A 111 10.62 3.24 -5.93
N SER A 112 9.89 3.20 -4.82
CA SER A 112 9.57 1.96 -4.12
C SER A 112 8.70 1.03 -4.95
N THR A 113 9.28 -0.09 -5.34
CA THR A 113 8.56 -1.16 -6.06
C THR A 113 7.51 -1.85 -5.18
N GLY A 114 7.75 -1.95 -3.86
CA GLY A 114 6.79 -2.54 -2.92
C GLY A 114 5.50 -1.73 -2.84
N THR A 115 5.61 -0.41 -2.65
CA THR A 115 4.45 0.49 -2.62
C THR A 115 3.70 0.50 -3.95
N LEU A 116 4.41 0.52 -5.08
CA LEU A 116 3.80 0.41 -6.41
C LEU A 116 3.07 -0.94 -6.59
N SER A 117 3.66 -2.03 -6.10
CA SER A 117 3.03 -3.36 -6.13
C SER A 117 1.70 -3.36 -5.37
N ASN A 118 1.62 -2.70 -4.21
CA ASN A 118 0.39 -2.60 -3.43
C ASN A 118 -0.73 -1.88 -4.21
N VAL A 119 -0.39 -0.80 -4.92
CA VAL A 119 -1.33 -0.10 -5.81
C VAL A 119 -1.87 -1.04 -6.89
N ILE A 120 -0.99 -1.80 -7.53
CA ILE A 120 -1.34 -2.73 -8.61
C ILE A 120 -2.21 -3.87 -8.08
N GLU A 121 -1.88 -4.46 -6.94
CA GLU A 121 -2.66 -5.55 -6.35
C GLU A 121 -4.08 -5.08 -5.97
N LEU A 122 -4.22 -3.86 -5.43
CA LEU A 122 -5.53 -3.26 -5.19
C LEU A 122 -6.33 -3.12 -6.49
N LEU A 123 -5.72 -2.63 -7.56
CA LEU A 123 -6.39 -2.50 -8.87
C LEU A 123 -6.81 -3.86 -9.45
N LEU A 124 -5.96 -4.89 -9.34
CA LEU A 124 -6.28 -6.25 -9.78
C LEU A 124 -7.48 -6.84 -9.02
N LEU A 125 -7.71 -6.39 -7.79
CA LEU A 125 -8.87 -6.71 -6.97
C LEU A 125 -10.04 -5.73 -7.15
N GLN A 126 -9.99 -4.88 -8.19
CA GLN A 126 -10.99 -3.83 -8.48
C GLN A 126 -11.18 -2.83 -7.34
N ARG A 127 -10.12 -2.59 -6.56
CA ARG A 127 -10.11 -1.65 -5.46
C ARG A 127 -9.31 -0.39 -5.84
N LYS A 128 -9.81 0.74 -5.39
CA LYS A 128 -9.21 2.06 -5.70
C LYS A 128 -8.20 2.42 -4.63
N SER A 129 -7.19 3.19 -5.02
CA SER A 129 -6.24 3.76 -4.09
C SER A 129 -6.01 5.24 -4.33
N VAL A 130 -5.60 5.92 -3.26
CA VAL A 130 -5.08 7.29 -3.31
C VAL A 130 -3.59 7.21 -2.99
N VAL A 131 -2.75 7.74 -3.84
CA VAL A 131 -1.30 7.71 -3.69
C VAL A 131 -0.78 9.12 -3.40
N TYR A 132 -0.18 9.30 -2.23
CA TYR A 132 0.58 10.51 -1.94
C TYR A 132 1.97 10.38 -2.55
N VAL A 133 2.23 11.17 -3.58
CA VAL A 133 3.52 11.22 -4.24
C VAL A 133 4.42 12.21 -3.50
N ASN A 134 5.32 11.70 -2.67
CA ASN A 134 6.13 12.51 -1.75
C ASN A 134 6.99 13.57 -2.47
N LYS A 135 7.49 13.24 -3.65
CA LYS A 135 8.24 14.16 -4.53
C LYS A 135 7.41 15.37 -4.95
N LEU A 136 6.12 15.19 -5.24
CA LEU A 136 5.21 16.23 -5.72
C LEU A 136 4.44 16.92 -4.58
N LYS A 137 4.50 16.39 -3.36
CA LYS A 137 3.67 16.83 -2.23
C LYS A 137 2.18 16.87 -2.57
N ALA A 138 1.71 15.90 -3.36
CA ALA A 138 0.36 15.85 -3.89
C ALA A 138 -0.20 14.43 -3.95
N PHE A 139 -1.52 14.33 -3.84
CA PHE A 139 -2.25 13.08 -4.03
C PHE A 139 -2.57 12.84 -5.51
N LYS A 140 -2.52 11.56 -5.89
CA LYS A 140 -3.01 11.04 -7.16
C LYS A 140 -4.02 9.94 -6.88
N ASN A 141 -5.16 9.96 -7.56
CA ASN A 141 -6.08 8.85 -7.55
C ASN A 141 -5.57 7.77 -8.51
N VAL A 142 -5.76 6.51 -8.15
CA VAL A 142 -5.44 5.37 -9.01
C VAL A 142 -6.61 4.40 -8.96
N ARG A 143 -7.45 4.46 -9.98
CA ARG A 143 -8.72 3.74 -10.11
C ARG A 143 -8.75 2.79 -11.30
N ASP A 144 -7.80 2.96 -12.23
CA ASP A 144 -7.72 2.23 -13.49
C ASP A 144 -6.27 2.13 -14.00
N ALA A 145 -6.08 1.40 -15.10
CA ALA A 145 -4.79 1.19 -15.72
C ALA A 145 -4.18 2.49 -16.25
N LYS A 146 -5.00 3.42 -16.76
CA LYS A 146 -4.53 4.71 -17.26
C LYS A 146 -3.95 5.57 -16.15
N GLU A 147 -4.65 5.69 -15.02
CA GLU A 147 -4.16 6.44 -13.86
C GLU A 147 -2.91 5.77 -13.25
N LEU A 148 -2.79 4.44 -13.34
CA LEU A 148 -1.56 3.74 -12.97
C LEU A 148 -0.39 4.08 -13.91
N GLU A 149 -0.61 4.15 -15.21
CA GLU A 149 0.43 4.57 -16.17
C GLU A 149 0.88 6.02 -15.92
N GLU A 150 -0.05 6.93 -15.62
CA GLU A 150 0.26 8.31 -15.22
C GLU A 150 1.10 8.36 -13.94
N LEU A 151 0.84 7.46 -12.98
CA LEU A 151 1.65 7.33 -11.77
C LEU A 151 3.05 6.81 -12.09
N VAL A 152 3.18 5.77 -12.93
CA VAL A 152 4.46 5.18 -13.37
C VAL A 152 5.30 6.19 -14.14
N ALA A 153 4.69 7.08 -14.91
CA ALA A 153 5.38 8.15 -15.63
C ALA A 153 6.12 9.14 -14.71
N LEU A 154 5.84 9.15 -13.41
CA LEU A 154 6.58 9.94 -12.42
C LEU A 154 7.89 9.29 -11.96
N MET A 155 8.14 8.04 -12.34
CA MET A 155 9.36 7.31 -12.01
C MET A 155 10.49 7.70 -12.95
N SER A 156 11.74 7.52 -12.48
CA SER A 156 12.88 7.53 -13.39
C SER A 156 12.95 6.25 -14.22
N ASP A 157 13.60 6.30 -15.38
CA ASP A 157 13.79 5.11 -16.22
C ASP A 157 14.44 3.94 -15.48
N THR A 158 15.42 4.25 -14.62
CA THR A 158 16.08 3.25 -13.77
C THR A 158 15.09 2.61 -12.78
N ALA A 159 14.21 3.41 -12.18
CA ALA A 159 13.21 2.90 -11.25
C ALA A 159 12.14 2.05 -11.97
N VAL A 160 11.73 2.44 -13.17
CA VAL A 160 10.80 1.66 -14.03
C VAL A 160 11.42 0.30 -14.39
N LYS A 161 12.67 0.29 -14.90
CA LYS A 161 13.39 -0.96 -15.22
C LYS A 161 13.50 -1.89 -14.01
N LYS A 162 13.82 -1.32 -12.85
CA LYS A 162 13.90 -2.07 -11.59
C LYS A 162 12.53 -2.62 -11.16
N ALA A 163 11.47 -1.86 -11.33
CA ALA A 163 10.11 -2.30 -11.03
C ALA A 163 9.70 -3.44 -11.97
N ASP A 164 9.93 -3.29 -13.28
CA ASP A 164 9.60 -4.31 -14.26
C ASP A 164 10.32 -5.63 -13.97
N ALA A 165 11.64 -5.57 -13.73
CA ALA A 165 12.43 -6.76 -13.37
C ALA A 165 11.95 -7.44 -12.08
N LYS A 166 11.38 -6.69 -11.13
CA LYS A 166 10.96 -7.22 -9.82
C LYS A 166 9.52 -7.71 -9.77
N ILE A 167 8.60 -7.06 -10.46
CA ILE A 167 7.16 -7.30 -10.35
C ILE A 167 6.47 -7.51 -11.69
N ARG A 168 7.22 -7.56 -12.80
CA ARG A 168 6.67 -7.64 -14.17
C ARG A 168 5.66 -6.51 -14.41
N LEU A 169 6.13 -5.28 -14.23
CA LEU A 169 5.28 -4.09 -14.22
C LEU A 169 4.41 -3.98 -15.48
N PHE A 170 5.03 -4.09 -16.66
CA PHE A 170 4.31 -3.93 -17.93
C PHE A 170 3.30 -5.06 -18.19
N GLU A 171 3.65 -6.32 -17.86
CA GLU A 171 2.71 -7.45 -17.93
C GLU A 171 1.48 -7.22 -17.04
N LYS A 172 1.67 -6.68 -15.84
CA LYS A 172 0.55 -6.38 -14.94
C LYS A 172 -0.31 -5.22 -15.45
N ILE A 173 0.29 -4.19 -16.04
CA ILE A 173 -0.44 -3.08 -16.67
C ILE A 173 -1.29 -3.61 -17.84
N ASP A 174 -0.72 -4.44 -18.71
CA ASP A 174 -1.45 -5.03 -19.83
C ASP A 174 -2.60 -5.90 -19.37
N ARG A 175 -2.39 -6.71 -18.32
CA ARG A 175 -3.46 -7.49 -17.69
C ARG A 175 -4.59 -6.60 -17.14
N LEU A 176 -4.25 -5.48 -16.48
CA LEU A 176 -5.26 -4.53 -15.99
C LEU A 176 -6.07 -3.92 -17.13
N LYS A 177 -5.43 -3.55 -18.26
CA LYS A 177 -6.10 -3.03 -19.43
C LYS A 177 -7.08 -4.05 -20.01
N GLN A 178 -6.68 -5.33 -20.11
CA GLN A 178 -7.56 -6.40 -20.56
C GLN A 178 -8.78 -6.56 -19.65
N LEU A 179 -8.57 -6.66 -18.32
CA LEU A 179 -9.67 -6.79 -17.37
C LEU A 179 -10.66 -5.60 -17.41
N GLN A 180 -10.18 -4.40 -17.70
CA GLN A 180 -11.02 -3.22 -17.84
C GLN A 180 -11.72 -3.16 -19.19
N GLY A 181 -11.07 -3.61 -20.27
CA GLY A 181 -11.67 -3.71 -21.59
C GLY A 181 -12.84 -4.69 -21.64
N ASP A 182 -12.68 -5.86 -21.01
CA ASP A 182 -13.71 -6.90 -20.98
C ASP A 182 -14.99 -6.45 -20.23
N LEU A 183 -14.87 -5.54 -19.26
CA LEU A 183 -16.02 -4.99 -18.53
C LEU A 183 -16.90 -4.06 -19.39
N PHE A 184 -16.39 -3.53 -20.49
CA PHE A 184 -17.12 -2.64 -21.40
C PHE A 184 -17.63 -3.35 -22.66
N HIS A 185 -17.29 -4.63 -22.85
CA HIS A 185 -17.68 -5.43 -24.00
C HIS A 185 -18.58 -6.63 -23.65
N ALA A 186 -19.04 -6.72 -22.40
CA ALA A 186 -19.95 -7.76 -21.91
C ALA A 186 -21.40 -7.29 -21.92
#